data_df292ddaea95b32f022fe17b2f9df96f
#
_entry.id   df292ddaea95b32f022fe17b2f9df96f
#
_cell.length_a   1.000
_cell.length_b   1.000
_cell.length_c   1.000
_cell.angle_alpha   90.00
_cell.angle_beta   90.00
_cell.angle_gamma   90.00
#
_symmetry.space_group_name_H-M   'P 1'
#
loop_
_entity.id
_entity.type
_entity.pdbx_description
1 polymer ?
#
loop_
_entity_poly.entity_id
_entity_poly.type
_entity_poly.pdbx_seq_one_letter_code
_entity_poly.pdbx_strand_id
1 'polypeptide(L)'
;MLDDVSKRIIEQLQEDGRRPYATIGKAVGLSEAAVRQRVQRLLDSGVMQIVAVTDALQVGFSRQAMIGIRVTGDVTAVADEVAEMPEVDYVVITAGSFDLMIEVVCEDDDHLLELVSQRLRALPGVLSTETFVYLKLRKQLYNWGTR
;
A
#
# COMPACT_ATOMS: atom_id res chain seq x y z
N MET A 1 13.66 14.84 -8.84
CA MET A 1 12.53 15.73 -8.47
C MET A 1 11.54 15.70 -9.61
N LEU A 2 10.23 15.56 -9.35
CA LEU A 2 9.20 15.59 -10.39
C LEU A 2 9.02 17.01 -10.93
N ASP A 3 8.88 17.14 -12.25
CA ASP A 3 8.51 18.42 -12.86
C ASP A 3 6.99 18.71 -12.68
N ASP A 4 6.60 19.97 -12.82
CA ASP A 4 5.22 20.41 -12.58
C ASP A 4 4.20 19.73 -13.52
N VAL A 5 4.63 19.37 -14.73
CA VAL A 5 3.77 18.67 -15.69
C VAL A 5 3.50 17.25 -15.21
N SER A 6 4.52 16.53 -14.71
CA SER A 6 4.35 15.19 -14.14
C SER A 6 3.47 15.21 -12.88
N LYS A 7 3.63 16.21 -12.01
CA LYS A 7 2.75 16.42 -10.86
C LYS A 7 1.29 16.56 -11.27
N ARG A 8 1.01 17.43 -12.25
CA ARG A 8 -0.35 17.60 -12.78
C ARG A 8 -0.93 16.34 -13.43
N ILE A 9 -0.11 15.53 -14.09
CA ILE A 9 -0.55 14.23 -14.62
C ILE A 9 -0.93 13.29 -13.48
N ILE A 10 -0.12 13.22 -12.40
CA ILE A 10 -0.41 12.41 -11.21
C ILE A 10 -1.75 12.83 -10.59
N GLU A 11 -1.99 14.13 -10.40
CA GLU A 11 -3.24 14.66 -9.83
C GLU A 11 -4.46 14.26 -10.66
N GLN A 12 -4.36 14.32 -11.98
CA GLN A 12 -5.43 13.86 -12.89
C GLN A 12 -5.74 12.36 -12.72
N LEU A 13 -4.70 11.53 -12.52
CA LEU A 13 -4.85 10.08 -12.31
C LEU A 13 -5.24 9.72 -10.89
N GLN A 14 -4.92 10.55 -9.89
CA GLN A 14 -5.43 10.39 -8.52
C GLN A 14 -6.95 10.67 -8.44
N GLU A 15 -7.49 11.56 -9.27
CA GLU A 15 -8.92 11.79 -9.35
C GLU A 15 -9.63 10.65 -10.09
N ASP A 16 -9.05 10.18 -11.21
CA ASP A 16 -9.58 9.08 -12.01
C ASP A 16 -8.43 8.32 -12.67
N GLY A 17 -8.08 7.16 -12.11
CA GLY A 17 -7.00 6.29 -12.61
C GLY A 17 -7.22 5.74 -14.02
N ARG A 18 -8.43 5.90 -14.58
CA ARG A 18 -8.78 5.48 -15.94
C ARG A 18 -8.98 6.66 -16.89
N ARG A 19 -8.65 7.90 -16.46
CA ARG A 19 -8.79 9.09 -17.30
C ARG A 19 -8.02 8.94 -18.61
N PRO A 20 -8.64 9.16 -19.79
CA PRO A 20 -7.98 9.02 -21.08
C PRO A 20 -6.77 9.96 -21.21
N TYR A 21 -5.66 9.46 -21.70
CA TYR A 21 -4.43 10.25 -21.86
C TYR A 21 -4.61 11.46 -22.80
N ALA A 22 -5.49 11.35 -23.80
CA ALA A 22 -5.86 12.48 -24.62
C ALA A 22 -6.52 13.62 -23.82
N THR A 23 -7.35 13.27 -22.82
CA THR A 23 -7.98 14.24 -21.91
C THR A 23 -6.95 14.87 -20.99
N ILE A 24 -6.07 14.07 -20.40
CA ILE A 24 -4.95 14.56 -19.59
C ILE A 24 -4.07 15.51 -20.42
N GLY A 25 -3.74 15.12 -21.66
CA GLY A 25 -2.92 15.92 -22.57
C GLY A 25 -3.48 17.33 -22.78
N LYS A 26 -4.79 17.43 -23.01
CA LYS A 26 -5.47 18.74 -23.12
C LYS A 26 -5.34 19.57 -21.83
N ALA A 27 -5.46 18.95 -20.67
CA ALA A 27 -5.37 19.64 -19.38
C ALA A 27 -3.95 20.13 -19.04
N VAL A 28 -2.90 19.41 -19.51
CA VAL A 28 -1.50 19.74 -19.18
C VAL A 28 -0.72 20.34 -20.34
N GLY A 29 -1.33 20.51 -21.53
CA GLY A 29 -0.70 21.09 -22.71
C GLY A 29 0.26 20.15 -23.46
N LEU A 30 -0.02 18.84 -23.47
CA LEU A 30 0.78 17.81 -24.12
C LEU A 30 -0.03 16.97 -25.11
N SER A 31 0.66 16.33 -26.07
CA SER A 31 0.06 15.28 -26.88
C SER A 31 -0.22 14.02 -26.05
N GLU A 32 -1.17 13.18 -26.49
CA GLU A 32 -1.46 11.90 -25.88
C GLU A 32 -0.20 11.01 -25.79
N ALA A 33 0.62 10.97 -26.83
CA ALA A 33 1.86 10.19 -26.86
C ALA A 33 2.86 10.68 -25.81
N ALA A 34 2.98 12.00 -25.61
CA ALA A 34 3.86 12.56 -24.59
C ALA A 34 3.36 12.25 -23.16
N VAL A 35 2.03 12.28 -22.93
CA VAL A 35 1.44 11.86 -21.65
C VAL A 35 1.72 10.37 -21.39
N ARG A 36 1.47 9.51 -22.38
CA ARG A 36 1.73 8.06 -22.27
C ARG A 36 3.17 7.79 -21.87
N GLN A 37 4.14 8.43 -22.52
CA GLN A 37 5.56 8.27 -22.22
C GLN A 37 5.90 8.72 -20.77
N ARG A 38 5.30 9.81 -20.31
CA ARG A 38 5.52 10.32 -18.95
C ARG A 38 4.90 9.38 -17.91
N VAL A 39 3.67 8.93 -18.13
CA VAL A 39 3.00 7.96 -17.25
C VAL A 39 3.82 6.68 -17.15
N GLN A 40 4.30 6.15 -18.29
CA GLN A 40 5.12 4.95 -18.27
C GLN A 40 6.39 5.12 -17.42
N ARG A 41 7.09 6.25 -17.55
CA ARG A 41 8.27 6.56 -16.71
C ARG A 41 7.93 6.66 -15.22
N LEU A 42 6.77 7.21 -14.86
CA LEU A 42 6.31 7.30 -13.45
C LEU A 42 6.01 5.91 -12.89
N LEU A 43 5.43 5.01 -13.69
CA LEU A 43 5.19 3.62 -13.31
C LEU A 43 6.50 2.85 -13.17
N ASP A 44 7.39 2.93 -14.16
CA ASP A 44 8.68 2.21 -14.18
C ASP A 44 9.61 2.66 -13.03
N SER A 45 9.51 3.91 -12.61
CA SER A 45 10.30 4.44 -11.49
C SER A 45 9.69 4.16 -10.10
N GLY A 46 8.52 3.53 -10.03
CA GLY A 46 7.83 3.25 -8.76
C GLY A 46 7.24 4.48 -8.06
N VAL A 47 7.27 5.67 -8.69
CA VAL A 47 6.67 6.89 -8.13
C VAL A 47 5.15 6.80 -8.08
N MET A 48 4.55 6.05 -9.01
CA MET A 48 3.11 5.90 -9.14
C MET A 48 2.76 4.46 -9.47
N GLN A 49 1.58 4.02 -8.99
CA GLN A 49 0.93 2.78 -9.39
C GLN A 49 -0.50 3.09 -9.83
N ILE A 50 -1.02 2.32 -10.78
CA ILE A 50 -2.44 2.38 -11.17
C ILE A 50 -3.03 1.01 -10.83
N VAL A 51 -3.91 0.98 -9.84
CA VAL A 51 -4.50 -0.23 -9.29
C VAL A 51 -6.01 -0.08 -9.11
N ALA A 52 -6.71 -1.21 -9.07
CA ALA A 52 -8.09 -1.24 -8.57
C ALA A 52 -8.05 -1.35 -7.04
N VAL A 53 -8.62 -0.39 -6.35
CA VAL A 53 -8.77 -0.44 -4.89
C VAL A 53 -10.12 -1.09 -4.57
N THR A 54 -10.10 -2.14 -3.75
CA THR A 54 -11.29 -2.89 -3.34
C THR A 54 -11.44 -2.86 -1.82
N ASP A 55 -12.65 -3.06 -1.34
CA ASP A 55 -12.90 -3.40 0.05
C ASP A 55 -12.74 -4.92 0.20
N ALA A 56 -11.74 -5.36 0.96
CA ALA A 56 -11.38 -6.76 1.13
C ALA A 56 -12.58 -7.60 1.61
N LEU A 57 -13.41 -7.05 2.50
CA LEU A 57 -14.59 -7.75 3.03
C LEU A 57 -15.67 -7.98 1.97
N GLN A 58 -15.72 -7.14 0.92
CA GLN A 58 -16.71 -7.29 -0.15
C GLN A 58 -16.23 -8.22 -1.27
N VAL A 59 -14.94 -8.52 -1.35
CA VAL A 59 -14.37 -9.44 -2.35
C VAL A 59 -14.07 -10.83 -1.80
N GLY A 60 -14.56 -11.15 -0.61
CA GLY A 60 -14.58 -12.50 -0.07
C GLY A 60 -13.64 -12.78 1.09
N PHE A 61 -12.83 -11.81 1.52
CA PHE A 61 -12.05 -11.94 2.74
C PHE A 61 -12.90 -11.58 3.97
N SER A 62 -12.71 -12.30 5.06
CA SER A 62 -13.48 -12.05 6.28
C SER A 62 -12.70 -11.24 7.31
N ARG A 63 -11.39 -11.12 7.18
CA ARG A 63 -10.54 -10.40 8.13
C ARG A 63 -9.55 -9.49 7.43
N GLN A 64 -9.55 -8.25 7.88
CA GLN A 64 -8.52 -7.24 7.60
C GLN A 64 -8.07 -6.66 8.93
N ALA A 65 -6.78 -6.48 9.10
CA ALA A 65 -6.22 -5.99 10.36
C ALA A 65 -4.94 -5.19 10.14
N MET A 66 -4.70 -4.25 11.05
CA MET A 66 -3.38 -3.66 11.27
C MET A 66 -2.68 -4.44 12.38
N ILE A 67 -1.42 -4.79 12.20
CA ILE A 67 -0.62 -5.45 13.23
C ILE A 67 0.60 -4.60 13.54
N GLY A 68 0.72 -4.18 14.80
CA GLY A 68 1.92 -3.56 15.34
C GLY A 68 2.90 -4.64 15.79
N ILE A 69 4.15 -4.53 15.40
CA ILE A 69 5.21 -5.50 15.72
C ILE A 69 6.34 -4.76 16.43
N ARG A 70 6.80 -5.32 17.56
CA ARG A 70 8.02 -4.90 18.23
C ARG A 70 9.14 -5.85 17.86
N VAL A 71 10.28 -5.27 17.49
CA VAL A 71 11.44 -6.00 16.97
C VAL A 71 12.66 -5.73 17.85
N THR A 72 13.51 -6.74 18.02
CA THR A 72 14.86 -6.60 18.53
C THR A 72 15.88 -6.89 17.43
N GLY A 73 16.97 -6.14 17.38
CA GLY A 73 18.00 -6.30 16.35
C GLY A 73 17.68 -5.54 15.06
N ASP A 74 17.84 -6.21 13.91
CA ASP A 74 17.68 -5.56 12.59
C ASP A 74 16.21 -5.52 12.17
N VAL A 75 15.61 -4.35 12.33
CA VAL A 75 14.21 -4.12 11.95
C VAL A 75 14.00 -4.23 10.43
N THR A 76 15.01 -3.88 9.63
CA THR A 76 14.91 -3.95 8.16
C THR A 76 14.84 -5.38 7.69
N ALA A 77 15.65 -6.28 8.25
CA ALA A 77 15.62 -7.70 7.92
C ALA A 77 14.25 -8.32 8.24
N VAL A 78 13.65 -7.99 9.39
CA VAL A 78 12.29 -8.46 9.74
C VAL A 78 11.24 -7.88 8.79
N ALA A 79 11.35 -6.60 8.43
CA ALA A 79 10.44 -5.96 7.50
C ALA A 79 10.47 -6.62 6.11
N ASP A 80 11.64 -6.95 5.62
CA ASP A 80 11.83 -7.63 4.33
C ASP A 80 11.20 -9.03 4.34
N GLU A 81 11.40 -9.82 5.41
CA GLU A 81 10.76 -11.14 5.55
C GLU A 81 9.24 -11.05 5.62
N VAL A 82 8.70 -10.08 6.35
CA VAL A 82 7.26 -9.86 6.47
C VAL A 82 6.66 -9.41 5.15
N ALA A 83 7.37 -8.58 4.37
CA ALA A 83 6.91 -8.09 3.06
C ALA A 83 6.74 -9.20 2.01
N GLU A 84 7.41 -10.34 2.17
CA GLU A 84 7.27 -11.51 1.30
C GLU A 84 6.03 -12.37 1.62
N MET A 85 5.31 -12.09 2.71
CA MET A 85 4.11 -12.84 3.07
C MET A 85 2.91 -12.43 2.21
N PRO A 86 2.21 -13.37 1.56
CA PRO A 86 1.13 -13.04 0.62
C PRO A 86 -0.10 -12.39 1.27
N GLU A 87 -0.28 -12.54 2.58
CA GLU A 87 -1.37 -11.90 3.34
C GLU A 87 -1.08 -10.43 3.67
N VAL A 88 0.17 -9.99 3.46
CA VAL A 88 0.64 -8.65 3.86
C VAL A 88 0.57 -7.70 2.67
N ASP A 89 -0.28 -6.69 2.78
CA ASP A 89 -0.47 -5.69 1.72
C ASP A 89 0.36 -4.42 1.93
N TYR A 90 0.76 -4.16 3.18
CA TYR A 90 1.46 -2.94 3.54
C TYR A 90 2.43 -3.20 4.69
N VAL A 91 3.66 -2.70 4.56
CA VAL A 91 4.69 -2.75 5.59
C VAL A 91 5.33 -1.38 5.72
N VAL A 92 5.40 -0.86 6.92
CA VAL A 92 6.09 0.39 7.22
C VAL A 92 6.91 0.27 8.49
N ILE A 93 8.16 0.74 8.43
CA ILE A 93 9.02 0.93 9.61
C ILE A 93 8.60 2.24 10.27
N THR A 94 8.36 2.22 11.56
CA THR A 94 7.85 3.36 12.32
C THR A 94 8.78 3.77 13.45
N ALA A 95 8.65 5.01 13.89
CA ALA A 95 9.31 5.52 15.09
C ALA A 95 8.24 5.75 16.17
N GLY A 96 7.86 4.70 16.88
CA GLY A 96 6.81 4.75 17.91
C GLY A 96 6.87 3.56 18.85
N SER A 97 5.74 3.21 19.46
CA SER A 97 5.65 2.04 20.36
C SER A 97 5.76 0.70 19.63
N PHE A 98 5.57 0.69 18.34
CA PHE A 98 5.88 -0.44 17.46
C PHE A 98 7.00 -0.05 16.51
N ASP A 99 7.85 -1.00 16.15
CA ASP A 99 8.94 -0.82 15.17
C ASP A 99 8.44 -1.00 13.73
N LEU A 100 7.43 -1.88 13.55
CA LEU A 100 6.74 -2.11 12.28
C LEU A 100 5.23 -1.99 12.47
N MET A 101 4.58 -1.45 11.46
CA MET A 101 3.13 -1.54 11.27
C MET A 101 2.87 -2.23 9.94
N ILE A 102 2.05 -3.27 9.95
CA ILE A 102 1.67 -4.01 8.74
C ILE A 102 0.16 -4.08 8.59
N GLU A 103 -0.33 -4.06 7.36
CA GLU A 103 -1.72 -4.34 7.07
C GLU A 103 -1.83 -5.73 6.43
N VAL A 104 -2.78 -6.52 6.90
CA VAL A 104 -2.98 -7.89 6.47
C VAL A 104 -4.43 -8.15 6.08
N VAL A 105 -4.61 -9.05 5.10
CA VAL A 105 -5.91 -9.55 4.66
C VAL A 105 -5.92 -11.07 4.76
N CYS A 106 -6.89 -11.63 5.50
CA CYS A 106 -7.01 -13.07 5.73
C CYS A 106 -8.41 -13.57 5.36
N GLU A 107 -8.48 -14.83 4.97
CA GLU A 107 -9.75 -15.46 4.58
C GLU A 107 -10.72 -15.53 5.77
N ASP A 108 -10.22 -15.91 6.95
CA ASP A 108 -11.00 -16.11 8.18
C ASP A 108 -10.17 -15.94 9.45
N ASP A 109 -10.75 -16.25 10.59
CA ASP A 109 -10.09 -16.17 11.90
C ASP A 109 -8.98 -17.20 12.08
N ASP A 110 -9.12 -18.40 11.52
CA ASP A 110 -8.12 -19.47 11.63
C ASP A 110 -6.87 -19.06 10.82
N HIS A 111 -7.05 -18.49 9.64
CA HIS A 111 -5.96 -17.96 8.81
C HIS A 111 -5.23 -16.80 9.52
N LEU A 112 -5.96 -15.87 10.14
CA LEU A 112 -5.36 -14.79 10.93
C LEU A 112 -4.60 -15.33 12.16
N LEU A 113 -5.16 -16.31 12.84
CA LEU A 113 -4.52 -16.97 13.99
C LEU A 113 -3.20 -17.66 13.59
N GLU A 114 -3.21 -18.39 12.47
CA GLU A 114 -2.00 -19.03 11.93
C GLU A 114 -0.93 -17.98 11.58
N LEU A 115 -1.30 -16.94 10.83
CA LEU A 115 -0.40 -15.88 10.47
C LEU A 115 0.27 -15.23 11.69
N VAL A 116 -0.51 -14.87 12.70
CA VAL A 116 0.02 -14.18 13.89
C VAL A 116 0.85 -15.12 14.76
N SER A 117 0.32 -16.31 15.07
CA SER A 117 0.92 -17.17 16.10
C SER A 117 2.03 -18.07 15.57
N GLN A 118 1.93 -18.54 14.33
CA GLN A 118 2.89 -19.51 13.78
C GLN A 118 3.90 -18.90 12.83
N ARG A 119 3.57 -17.77 12.20
CA ARG A 119 4.44 -17.14 11.20
C ARG A 119 5.07 -15.86 11.73
N LEU A 120 4.31 -14.84 12.10
CA LEU A 120 4.88 -13.57 12.56
C LEU A 120 5.66 -13.72 13.87
N ARG A 121 5.08 -14.38 14.88
CA ARG A 121 5.75 -14.59 16.18
C ARG A 121 6.92 -15.57 16.12
N ALA A 122 6.99 -16.40 15.10
CA ALA A 122 8.10 -17.33 14.90
C ALA A 122 9.31 -16.70 14.21
N LEU A 123 9.16 -15.50 13.63
CA LEU A 123 10.27 -14.79 12.97
C LEU A 123 11.34 -14.40 14.00
N PRO A 124 12.62 -14.69 13.72
CA PRO A 124 13.72 -14.18 14.54
C PRO A 124 13.66 -12.66 14.65
N GLY A 125 13.80 -12.14 15.87
CA GLY A 125 13.76 -10.71 16.15
C GLY A 125 12.36 -10.14 16.46
N VAL A 126 11.28 -10.87 16.22
CA VAL A 126 9.95 -10.44 16.66
C VAL A 126 9.79 -10.68 18.16
N LEU A 127 9.60 -9.60 18.91
CA LEU A 127 9.39 -9.62 20.36
C LEU A 127 7.93 -9.80 20.74
N SER A 128 7.05 -9.03 20.12
CA SER A 128 5.62 -9.04 20.36
C SER A 128 4.83 -8.50 19.18
N THR A 129 3.56 -8.89 19.11
CA THR A 129 2.60 -8.40 18.12
C THR A 129 1.33 -7.93 18.81
N GLU A 130 0.71 -6.89 18.28
CA GLU A 130 -0.62 -6.44 18.69
C GLU A 130 -1.49 -6.28 17.45
N THR A 131 -2.64 -6.95 17.42
CA THR A 131 -3.51 -7.02 16.24
C THR A 131 -4.74 -6.14 16.44
N PHE A 132 -4.97 -5.23 15.50
CA PHE A 132 -6.13 -4.34 15.43
C PHE A 132 -7.03 -4.77 14.30
N VAL A 133 -8.02 -5.61 14.59
CA VAL A 133 -8.96 -6.10 13.58
C VAL A 133 -9.89 -4.96 13.15
N TYR A 134 -10.03 -4.77 11.83
CA TYR A 134 -10.92 -3.76 11.29
C TYR A 134 -12.38 -4.16 11.44
N LEU A 135 -13.14 -3.35 12.15
CA LEU A 135 -14.57 -3.57 12.33
C LEU A 135 -15.38 -2.91 11.21
N LYS A 136 -14.94 -1.75 10.74
CA LYS A 136 -15.63 -1.01 9.68
C LYS A 136 -14.72 0.01 9.03
N LEU A 137 -14.54 -0.11 7.72
CA LEU A 137 -13.89 0.91 6.91
C LEU A 137 -14.83 2.14 6.78
N ARG A 138 -14.35 3.32 7.14
CA ARG A 138 -15.13 4.56 7.08
C ARG A 138 -14.73 5.47 5.94
N LYS A 139 -13.45 5.43 5.56
CA LYS A 139 -12.90 6.24 4.47
C LYS A 139 -11.61 5.60 3.95
N GLN A 140 -11.50 5.52 2.64
CA GLN A 140 -10.28 5.06 1.95
C GLN A 140 -10.13 5.92 0.68
N LEU A 141 -9.21 6.86 0.68
CA LEU A 141 -8.92 7.76 -0.43
C LEU A 141 -7.41 7.92 -0.57
N TYR A 142 -6.93 8.01 -1.81
CA TYR A 142 -5.51 8.12 -2.17
C TYR A 142 -5.22 9.34 -3.05
N ASN A 143 -6.01 10.41 -2.93
CA ASN A 143 -5.95 11.61 -3.76
C ASN A 143 -5.45 12.84 -2.98
N TRP A 144 -4.34 12.70 -2.26
CA TRP A 144 -3.75 13.80 -1.46
C TRP A 144 -3.00 14.85 -2.29
N GLY A 145 -2.95 14.72 -3.62
CA GLY A 145 -2.26 15.66 -4.52
C GLY A 145 -0.75 15.46 -4.57
N THR A 146 -0.05 16.49 -4.98
CA THR A 146 1.43 16.55 -5.06
C THR A 146 1.96 17.80 -4.35
N ARG A 147 3.25 17.82 -3.98
CA ARG A 147 3.95 18.97 -3.38
C ARG A 147 5.23 19.28 -4.13
#